data_fde73c5768876d7191593615f62c8668
#
_entry.id   fde73c5768876d7191593615f62c8668
#
_cell.length_a   1.000
_cell.length_b   1.000
_cell.length_c   1.000
_cell.angle_alpha   90.00
_cell.angle_beta   90.00
_cell.angle_gamma   90.00
#
_symmetry.space_group_name_H-M   'P 1'
#
loop_
_entity.id
_entity.type
_entity.pdbx_description
1 polymer ?
#
loop_
_entity_poly.entity_id
_entity_poly.type
_entity_poly.pdbx_seq_one_letter_code
_entity_poly.pdbx_strand_id
1 'polypeptide(L)'
;DLVVMLSQLWADQGGDLEGNALAADLLRGYIHSVVKDPATAEALTPRDHPFGSKRPCLETNYYATYNRPNVGLVNLRQEPIEAITAGGIRTAKRTVEVDAIVFATGFDAMTGAILAVHPIVGRGGKSIDSVWAQGPQTYLGLTVAGFPNLFLITGPGSPSVLSNMSVSIEQHVDWVVDRLIAMRAAGFNTIEATGTAQAGWQRHLADCNALTLHRLANTWYTGANVPGKAQGVMPYTGGVGPYRSICDDVVARGMLGFRLSGPNGAAQCNDGEVVRLQPDVRLVLGMLAGLNLPPIETMGAAGARGFVAQFNATRPPGRPVGEVVEGTLDGAGGPLAWRLYRPATPGPHPVVVYFHGGGWVLGDAASDDPFCRDLCRRSGMIVLSVDYRHAPEHRFPAAAEDGYAALCWAAEHAGRLGGRPGPLLVAGWSAGGNIAAVTCQLARDRGGPAIAGQVLVCPVTDGATVDRPSYVENATGYFLTRGLMHWFWDLYCAPADRSDPRASPLRGTLEGLPPALVVTAEFDPLRDEGIAYADAMAAAGVPVEQLQARGHFHSSFTMVDVIATAVAGRERMAAALRRFAGLDDATALPRAAE
;
A
#
# COMPACT_ATOMS: atom_id res chain seq x y z
N ASP A 1 6.42 -28.75 13.46
CA ASP A 1 6.42 -27.70 14.48
C ASP A 1 5.24 -26.75 14.25
N LEU A 2 4.41 -26.56 15.28
CA LEU A 2 3.20 -25.72 15.24
C LEU A 2 3.53 -24.27 14.81
N VAL A 3 4.66 -23.73 15.26
CA VAL A 3 5.08 -22.35 14.95
C VAL A 3 5.36 -22.18 13.46
N VAL A 4 6.04 -23.14 12.83
CA VAL A 4 6.29 -23.12 11.37
C VAL A 4 4.98 -23.23 10.60
N MET A 5 4.11 -24.13 11.02
CA MET A 5 2.79 -24.31 10.41
C MET A 5 1.95 -23.03 10.54
N LEU A 6 1.88 -22.42 11.71
CA LEU A 6 1.14 -21.18 11.95
C LEU A 6 1.70 -20.01 11.12
N SER A 7 3.01 -19.94 10.91
CA SER A 7 3.62 -18.87 10.11
C SER A 7 3.34 -18.95 8.61
N GLN A 8 2.72 -20.04 8.15
CA GLN A 8 2.43 -20.31 6.73
C GLN A 8 0.94 -20.49 6.42
N LEU A 9 0.07 -20.49 7.44
CA LEU A 9 -1.35 -20.80 7.26
C LEU A 9 -2.15 -19.72 6.56
N TRP A 10 -1.83 -18.44 6.81
CA TRP A 10 -2.56 -17.30 6.25
C TRP A 10 -1.61 -16.26 5.69
N ALA A 11 -1.85 -15.83 4.46
CA ALA A 11 -0.99 -14.86 3.78
C ALA A 11 -1.04 -13.46 4.43
N ASP A 12 -2.13 -13.11 5.10
CA ASP A 12 -2.40 -11.80 5.69
C ASP A 12 -2.03 -11.69 7.18
N GLN A 13 -1.74 -12.81 7.87
CA GLN A 13 -1.42 -12.81 9.31
C GLN A 13 -0.25 -11.88 9.71
N GLY A 14 0.65 -11.59 8.79
CA GLY A 14 1.78 -10.69 9.01
C GLY A 14 1.43 -9.21 8.91
N GLY A 15 0.29 -8.86 8.33
CA GLY A 15 -0.16 -7.51 8.04
C GLY A 15 -1.49 -7.12 8.68
N ASP A 16 -2.38 -8.09 8.94
CA ASP A 16 -3.70 -7.88 9.50
C ASP A 16 -3.82 -8.38 10.95
N LEU A 17 -4.36 -7.53 11.84
CA LEU A 17 -4.51 -7.87 13.26
C LEU A 17 -5.55 -8.97 13.52
N GLU A 18 -6.61 -9.03 12.73
CA GLU A 18 -7.67 -10.03 12.90
C GLU A 18 -7.17 -11.42 12.51
N GLY A 19 -6.54 -11.55 11.35
CA GLY A 19 -5.88 -12.79 10.91
C GLY A 19 -4.75 -13.21 11.86
N ASN A 20 -3.98 -12.24 12.36
CA ASN A 20 -2.91 -12.49 13.33
C ASN A 20 -3.43 -13.01 14.68
N ALA A 21 -4.57 -12.48 15.15
CA ALA A 21 -5.17 -12.88 16.41
C ALA A 21 -5.52 -14.39 16.43
N LEU A 22 -6.01 -14.91 15.30
CA LEU A 22 -6.31 -16.36 15.17
C LEU A 22 -5.05 -17.22 15.36
N ALA A 23 -3.95 -16.85 14.72
CA ALA A 23 -2.67 -17.56 14.87
C ALA A 23 -2.14 -17.47 16.32
N ALA A 24 -2.25 -16.28 16.92
CA ALA A 24 -1.85 -16.06 18.31
C ALA A 24 -2.68 -16.90 19.28
N ASP A 25 -3.98 -17.02 19.08
CA ASP A 25 -4.87 -17.80 19.95
C ASP A 25 -4.61 -19.31 19.85
N LEU A 26 -4.29 -19.80 18.65
CA LEU A 26 -3.87 -21.20 18.49
C LEU A 26 -2.57 -21.49 19.26
N LEU A 27 -1.57 -20.60 19.20
CA LEU A 27 -0.34 -20.76 19.98
C LEU A 27 -0.61 -20.69 21.48
N ARG A 28 -1.43 -19.75 21.94
CA ARG A 28 -1.83 -19.62 23.34
C ARG A 28 -2.53 -20.89 23.85
N GLY A 29 -3.48 -21.40 23.05
CA GLY A 29 -4.15 -22.67 23.34
C GLY A 29 -3.17 -23.85 23.46
N TYR A 30 -2.18 -23.92 22.57
CA TYR A 30 -1.13 -24.94 22.64
C TYR A 30 -0.33 -24.83 23.94
N ILE A 31 0.12 -23.64 24.33
CA ILE A 31 0.87 -23.43 25.58
C ILE A 31 0.08 -23.95 26.79
N HIS A 32 -1.20 -23.57 26.88
CA HIS A 32 -2.08 -24.01 27.96
C HIS A 32 -2.40 -25.52 27.92
N SER A 33 -2.30 -26.16 26.77
CA SER A 33 -2.48 -27.61 26.66
C SER A 33 -1.26 -28.42 27.10
N VAL A 34 -0.07 -27.83 26.99
CA VAL A 34 1.21 -28.50 27.32
C VAL A 34 1.66 -28.23 28.76
N VAL A 35 1.54 -26.98 29.22
CA VAL A 35 1.97 -26.58 30.58
C VAL A 35 0.84 -26.83 31.58
N LYS A 36 1.09 -27.73 32.56
CA LYS A 36 0.09 -28.21 33.49
C LYS A 36 -0.34 -27.20 34.56
N ASP A 37 0.61 -26.38 35.03
CA ASP A 37 0.32 -25.33 36.01
C ASP A 37 -0.25 -24.10 35.30
N PRO A 38 -1.49 -23.67 35.58
CA PRO A 38 -2.15 -22.57 34.89
C PRO A 38 -1.42 -21.22 35.04
N ALA A 39 -0.80 -20.98 36.20
CA ALA A 39 -0.09 -19.73 36.45
C ALA A 39 1.20 -19.64 35.62
N THR A 40 1.93 -20.75 35.52
CA THR A 40 3.11 -20.88 34.64
C THR A 40 2.73 -20.81 33.17
N ALA A 41 1.62 -21.47 32.77
CA ALA A 41 1.11 -21.39 31.40
C ALA A 41 0.80 -19.94 30.99
N GLU A 42 0.07 -19.21 31.84
CA GLU A 42 -0.24 -17.80 31.57
C GLU A 42 1.00 -16.90 31.55
N ALA A 43 1.96 -17.12 32.44
CA ALA A 43 3.22 -16.36 32.45
C ALA A 43 4.08 -16.58 31.20
N LEU A 44 3.96 -17.74 30.55
CA LEU A 44 4.63 -18.09 29.29
C LEU A 44 3.84 -17.65 28.04
N THR A 45 2.60 -17.22 28.21
CA THR A 45 1.70 -16.87 27.11
C THR A 45 1.97 -15.44 26.62
N PRO A 46 2.37 -15.21 25.35
CA PRO A 46 2.61 -13.87 24.80
C PRO A 46 1.29 -13.09 24.65
N ARG A 47 1.23 -11.87 25.21
CA ARG A 47 0.05 -10.98 25.10
C ARG A 47 0.38 -9.55 24.70
N ASP A 48 1.67 -9.18 24.66
CA ASP A 48 2.14 -7.81 24.49
C ASP A 48 2.58 -7.47 23.06
N HIS A 49 2.42 -8.42 22.13
CA HIS A 49 2.80 -8.21 20.74
C HIS A 49 2.04 -9.18 19.80
N PRO A 50 1.83 -8.80 18.53
CA PRO A 50 1.30 -9.68 17.51
C PRO A 50 2.20 -10.91 17.27
N PHE A 51 1.60 -12.05 16.92
CA PHE A 51 2.35 -13.25 16.52
C PHE A 51 3.27 -12.94 15.34
N GLY A 52 4.51 -13.41 15.39
CA GLY A 52 5.51 -13.20 14.32
C GLY A 52 6.17 -11.81 14.30
N SER A 53 5.67 -10.83 15.05
CA SER A 53 6.29 -9.50 15.14
C SER A 53 7.62 -9.48 15.93
N LYS A 54 7.86 -10.49 16.72
CA LYS A 54 9.18 -10.93 17.21
C LYS A 54 9.51 -12.27 16.57
N ARG A 55 10.80 -12.59 16.38
CA ARG A 55 11.19 -13.85 15.73
C ARG A 55 10.62 -15.04 16.48
N PRO A 56 9.71 -15.83 15.88
CA PRO A 56 9.23 -17.06 16.50
C PRO A 56 10.36 -18.08 16.57
N CYS A 57 10.55 -18.68 17.75
CA CYS A 57 11.52 -19.74 17.94
C CYS A 57 10.87 -21.09 17.68
N LEU A 58 11.63 -22.03 17.09
CA LEU A 58 11.21 -23.43 16.99
C LEU A 58 11.08 -24.01 18.40
N GLU A 59 9.98 -24.70 18.65
CA GLU A 59 9.69 -25.32 19.93
C GLU A 59 10.05 -26.82 19.87
N THR A 60 10.93 -27.26 20.79
CA THR A 60 11.25 -28.67 20.99
C THR A 60 11.28 -28.92 22.50
N ASN A 61 10.15 -29.31 23.07
CA ASN A 61 9.95 -29.59 24.50
C ASN A 61 10.20 -28.39 25.45
N TYR A 62 10.28 -27.16 24.94
CA TYR A 62 10.49 -25.98 25.78
C TYR A 62 9.37 -25.84 26.81
N TYR A 63 8.13 -25.83 26.37
CA TYR A 63 6.98 -25.69 27.26
C TYR A 63 6.80 -26.92 28.17
N ALA A 64 7.01 -28.13 27.66
CA ALA A 64 6.93 -29.34 28.43
C ALA A 64 7.96 -29.41 29.58
N THR A 65 9.08 -28.72 29.43
CA THR A 65 10.16 -28.65 30.44
C THR A 65 9.66 -28.01 31.74
N TYR A 66 8.74 -27.07 31.70
CA TYR A 66 8.17 -26.42 32.88
C TYR A 66 7.25 -27.34 33.72
N ASN A 67 6.94 -28.52 33.24
CA ASN A 67 6.22 -29.55 34.04
C ASN A 67 7.16 -30.37 34.93
N ARG A 68 8.48 -30.18 34.85
CA ARG A 68 9.46 -30.90 35.69
C ARG A 68 9.54 -30.27 37.07
N PRO A 69 9.64 -31.08 38.15
CA PRO A 69 9.67 -30.56 39.53
C PRO A 69 10.91 -29.72 39.87
N ASN A 70 11.98 -29.87 39.07
CA ASN A 70 13.24 -29.13 39.22
C ASN A 70 13.37 -27.91 38.32
N VAL A 71 12.30 -27.51 37.63
CA VAL A 71 12.29 -26.32 36.76
C VAL A 71 11.31 -25.30 37.32
N GLY A 72 11.78 -24.10 37.56
CA GLY A 72 10.98 -22.97 38.03
C GLY A 72 10.99 -21.81 37.05
N LEU A 73 9.93 -21.03 37.05
CA LEU A 73 9.81 -19.78 36.28
C LEU A 73 9.79 -18.59 37.24
N VAL A 74 10.55 -17.54 36.93
CA VAL A 74 10.49 -16.25 37.61
C VAL A 74 10.08 -15.19 36.57
N ASN A 75 8.91 -14.60 36.77
CA ASN A 75 8.43 -13.51 35.91
C ASN A 75 9.06 -12.18 36.37
N LEU A 76 10.08 -11.71 35.68
CA LEU A 76 10.83 -10.50 36.01
C LEU A 76 9.98 -9.20 35.95
N ARG A 77 8.84 -9.19 35.31
CA ARG A 77 7.89 -8.05 35.37
C ARG A 77 7.20 -7.93 36.72
N GLN A 78 7.02 -9.04 37.42
CA GLN A 78 6.38 -9.11 38.74
C GLN A 78 7.40 -9.26 39.88
N GLU A 79 8.57 -9.75 39.54
CA GLU A 79 9.64 -10.07 40.48
C GLU A 79 11.02 -9.71 39.88
N PRO A 80 11.33 -8.38 39.78
CA PRO A 80 12.56 -7.92 39.15
C PRO A 80 13.79 -8.38 39.91
N ILE A 81 14.90 -8.58 39.19
CA ILE A 81 16.22 -8.85 39.77
C ILE A 81 16.74 -7.58 40.43
N GLU A 82 17.13 -7.66 41.70
CA GLU A 82 17.73 -6.56 42.44
C GLU A 82 19.27 -6.65 42.47
N ALA A 83 19.81 -7.86 42.61
CA ALA A 83 21.24 -8.07 42.64
C ALA A 83 21.64 -9.51 42.29
N ILE A 84 22.85 -9.64 41.77
CA ILE A 84 23.55 -10.92 41.67
C ILE A 84 24.47 -10.98 42.90
N THR A 85 24.37 -12.07 43.67
CA THR A 85 25.12 -12.31 44.90
C THR A 85 26.12 -13.46 44.72
N ALA A 86 26.99 -13.67 45.68
CA ALA A 86 27.94 -14.79 45.63
C ALA A 86 27.26 -16.18 45.63
N GLY A 87 26.03 -16.29 46.13
CA GLY A 87 25.31 -17.57 46.22
C GLY A 87 24.15 -17.66 45.22
N GLY A 88 23.88 -16.65 44.38
CA GLY A 88 22.75 -16.72 43.44
C GLY A 88 22.19 -15.38 43.03
N ILE A 89 20.90 -15.36 42.73
CA ILE A 89 20.17 -14.19 42.22
C ILE A 89 19.16 -13.73 43.26
N ARG A 90 19.25 -12.48 43.71
CA ARG A 90 18.26 -11.85 44.58
C ARG A 90 17.26 -11.06 43.73
N THR A 91 16.02 -11.39 43.93
CA THR A 91 14.86 -10.69 43.35
C THR A 91 14.17 -9.84 44.42
N ALA A 92 13.18 -9.06 44.03
CA ALA A 92 12.36 -8.29 44.97
C ALA A 92 11.59 -9.16 46.00
N LYS A 93 11.44 -10.46 45.75
CA LYS A 93 10.63 -11.35 46.60
C LYS A 93 11.45 -12.44 47.32
N ARG A 94 12.57 -12.87 46.74
CA ARG A 94 13.38 -14.01 47.26
C ARG A 94 14.79 -14.01 46.71
N THR A 95 15.61 -14.85 47.29
CA THR A 95 16.91 -15.22 46.72
C THR A 95 16.82 -16.62 46.13
N VAL A 96 17.23 -16.75 44.86
CA VAL A 96 17.34 -18.03 44.19
C VAL A 96 18.81 -18.44 44.22
N GLU A 97 19.09 -19.49 44.99
CA GLU A 97 20.45 -20.05 45.09
C GLU A 97 20.75 -20.86 43.81
N VAL A 98 21.91 -20.64 43.22
CA VAL A 98 22.35 -21.33 41.99
C VAL A 98 23.86 -21.49 42.00
N ASP A 99 24.34 -22.60 41.41
CA ASP A 99 25.78 -22.88 41.22
C ASP A 99 26.33 -22.22 39.96
N ALA A 100 25.47 -21.92 38.98
CA ALA A 100 25.85 -21.29 37.72
C ALA A 100 24.75 -20.35 37.20
N ILE A 101 25.15 -19.26 36.59
CA ILE A 101 24.26 -18.30 35.92
C ILE A 101 24.64 -18.24 34.44
N VAL A 102 23.64 -18.46 33.54
CA VAL A 102 23.80 -18.28 32.11
C VAL A 102 23.13 -16.99 31.70
N PHE A 103 23.91 -16.03 31.20
CA PHE A 103 23.39 -14.78 30.66
C PHE A 103 23.02 -15.00 29.17
N ALA A 104 21.73 -15.03 28.87
CA ALA A 104 21.18 -15.13 27.51
C ALA A 104 20.42 -13.85 27.14
N THR A 105 21.03 -12.69 27.39
CA THR A 105 20.40 -11.36 27.32
C THR A 105 20.29 -10.80 25.89
N GLY A 106 20.85 -11.50 24.90
CA GLY A 106 20.86 -11.10 23.50
C GLY A 106 22.01 -10.17 23.13
N PHE A 107 21.98 -9.69 21.90
CA PHE A 107 22.98 -8.80 21.34
C PHE A 107 22.37 -7.45 20.96
N ASP A 108 23.19 -6.42 20.80
CA ASP A 108 22.84 -5.22 20.07
C ASP A 108 22.83 -5.55 18.56
N ALA A 109 21.71 -6.14 18.13
CA ALA A 109 21.56 -6.67 16.78
C ALA A 109 21.54 -5.57 15.71
N MET A 110 21.78 -5.94 14.46
CA MET A 110 21.74 -5.15 13.23
C MET A 110 22.85 -4.08 13.13
N THR A 111 23.06 -3.25 14.11
CA THR A 111 24.02 -2.14 14.06
C THR A 111 25.20 -2.31 15.04
N GLY A 112 25.03 -3.07 16.12
CA GLY A 112 26.04 -3.16 17.18
C GLY A 112 27.38 -3.66 16.69
N ALA A 113 27.43 -4.66 15.82
CA ALA A 113 28.68 -5.20 15.29
C ALA A 113 29.46 -4.18 14.45
N ILE A 114 28.78 -3.43 13.57
CA ILE A 114 29.45 -2.42 12.72
C ILE A 114 29.88 -1.21 13.54
N LEU A 115 29.06 -0.78 14.50
CA LEU A 115 29.39 0.34 15.38
C LEU A 115 30.52 -0.01 16.38
N ALA A 116 30.78 -1.29 16.64
CA ALA A 116 31.93 -1.74 17.45
C ALA A 116 33.26 -1.71 16.69
N VAL A 117 33.23 -1.60 15.36
CA VAL A 117 34.43 -1.47 14.51
C VAL A 117 34.77 0.01 14.37
N HIS A 118 35.64 0.53 15.24
CA HIS A 118 36.03 1.94 15.25
C HIS A 118 37.46 2.20 14.79
N PRO A 119 37.69 3.38 14.17
CA PRO A 119 36.73 4.31 13.60
C PRO A 119 36.39 3.94 12.14
N ILE A 120 35.10 3.94 11.77
CA ILE A 120 34.67 3.92 10.35
C ILE A 120 34.37 5.36 9.95
N VAL A 121 35.21 5.93 9.10
CA VAL A 121 35.17 7.35 8.71
C VAL A 121 35.01 7.49 7.21
N GLY A 122 33.99 8.24 6.81
CA GLY A 122 33.66 8.54 5.42
C GLY A 122 34.20 9.88 4.95
N ARG A 123 33.62 10.39 3.87
CA ARG A 123 34.00 11.70 3.28
C ARG A 123 33.80 12.84 4.27
N GLY A 124 34.75 13.77 4.26
CA GLY A 124 34.70 14.95 5.13
C GLY A 124 34.88 14.62 6.63
N GLY A 125 35.43 13.45 6.95
CA GLY A 125 35.72 13.06 8.34
C GLY A 125 34.50 12.66 9.16
N LYS A 126 33.34 12.42 8.54
CA LYS A 126 32.12 11.99 9.23
C LYS A 126 32.23 10.54 9.66
N SER A 127 32.02 10.24 10.94
CA SER A 127 31.96 8.85 11.42
C SER A 127 30.60 8.23 11.11
N ILE A 128 30.56 6.89 10.98
CA ILE A 128 29.31 6.16 10.75
C ILE A 128 28.34 6.33 11.92
N ASP A 129 28.85 6.40 13.14
CA ASP A 129 28.06 6.67 14.35
C ASP A 129 27.29 7.99 14.24
N SER A 130 27.97 9.04 13.77
CA SER A 130 27.34 10.36 13.63
C SER A 130 26.26 10.37 12.53
N VAL A 131 26.48 9.62 11.43
CA VAL A 131 25.51 9.52 10.32
C VAL A 131 24.31 8.66 10.71
N TRP A 132 24.52 7.64 11.56
CA TRP A 132 23.48 6.74 12.03
C TRP A 132 22.87 7.12 13.38
N ALA A 133 23.17 8.31 13.90
CA ALA A 133 22.64 8.76 15.19
C ALA A 133 21.09 8.77 15.26
N GLN A 134 20.42 8.97 14.12
CA GLN A 134 18.97 8.91 14.00
C GLN A 134 18.45 7.58 13.44
N GLY A 135 19.28 6.56 13.38
CA GLY A 135 19.00 5.25 12.83
C GLY A 135 19.86 4.94 11.60
N PRO A 136 20.03 3.63 11.28
CA PRO A 136 20.88 3.23 10.18
C PRO A 136 20.24 3.63 8.84
N GLN A 137 21.04 4.25 7.99
CA GLN A 137 20.68 4.60 6.63
C GLN A 137 21.64 3.95 5.65
N THR A 138 21.12 3.18 4.71
CA THR A 138 21.89 2.43 3.74
C THR A 138 21.23 2.52 2.37
N TYR A 139 21.96 2.17 1.34
CA TYR A 139 21.40 1.86 0.02
C TYR A 139 21.52 0.36 -0.22
N LEU A 140 20.39 -0.31 -0.47
CA LEU A 140 20.24 -1.75 -0.61
C LEU A 140 20.63 -2.59 0.64
N GLY A 141 20.95 -1.96 1.77
CA GLY A 141 21.57 -2.65 2.90
C GLY A 141 23.02 -3.07 2.63
N LEU A 142 23.61 -2.64 1.51
CA LEU A 142 24.94 -3.00 1.05
C LEU A 142 25.96 -1.87 1.15
N THR A 143 25.53 -0.61 1.04
CA THR A 143 26.43 0.57 1.01
C THR A 143 25.83 1.74 1.78
N VAL A 144 26.66 2.72 2.09
CA VAL A 144 26.27 3.96 2.79
C VAL A 144 26.74 5.17 2.01
N ALA A 145 25.84 6.14 1.77
CA ALA A 145 26.21 7.39 1.10
C ALA A 145 27.24 8.17 1.93
N GLY A 146 28.29 8.66 1.28
CA GLY A 146 29.41 9.33 1.96
C GLY A 146 30.52 8.38 2.45
N PHE A 147 30.38 7.06 2.26
CA PHE A 147 31.37 6.05 2.63
C PHE A 147 31.80 5.24 1.40
N PRO A 148 32.68 5.78 0.56
CA PRO A 148 33.13 5.09 -0.64
C PRO A 148 33.83 3.77 -0.29
N ASN A 149 33.58 2.75 -1.10
CA ASN A 149 34.13 1.39 -0.97
C ASN A 149 33.79 0.68 0.36
N LEU A 150 32.81 1.18 1.14
CA LEU A 150 32.28 0.47 2.29
C LEU A 150 31.14 -0.44 1.82
N PHE A 151 31.31 -1.75 2.05
CA PHE A 151 30.27 -2.73 1.80
C PHE A 151 29.83 -3.39 3.10
N LEU A 152 28.53 -3.60 3.24
CA LEU A 152 27.90 -4.26 4.37
C LEU A 152 27.35 -5.60 3.92
N ILE A 153 27.75 -6.68 4.55
CA ILE A 153 27.16 -8.00 4.33
C ILE A 153 26.06 -8.20 5.36
N THR A 154 24.84 -8.43 4.90
CA THR A 154 23.62 -8.49 5.73
C THR A 154 23.38 -7.23 6.58
N GLY A 155 23.74 -6.07 6.02
CA GLY A 155 23.57 -4.78 6.69
C GLY A 155 22.09 -4.38 6.89
N PRO A 156 21.84 -3.36 7.72
CA PRO A 156 20.51 -2.79 7.90
C PRO A 156 19.92 -2.39 6.55
N GLY A 157 18.64 -2.70 6.33
CA GLY A 157 17.96 -2.46 5.06
C GLY A 157 18.12 -3.58 4.03
N SER A 158 18.74 -4.71 4.38
CA SER A 158 18.72 -5.94 3.59
C SER A 158 17.78 -6.99 4.20
N PRO A 159 17.41 -8.08 3.48
CA PRO A 159 16.56 -9.15 4.02
C PRO A 159 17.10 -9.79 5.29
N SER A 160 18.43 -9.96 5.37
CA SER A 160 19.12 -10.33 6.61
C SER A 160 18.38 -11.42 7.41
N VAL A 161 18.04 -11.10 8.63
CA VAL A 161 17.45 -12.01 9.63
C VAL A 161 16.00 -12.45 9.33
N LEU A 162 15.32 -11.84 8.39
CA LEU A 162 13.99 -12.27 7.94
C LEU A 162 14.06 -13.36 6.85
N SER A 163 15.28 -13.78 6.50
CA SER A 163 15.55 -14.86 5.56
C SER A 163 16.51 -15.89 6.19
N ASN A 164 16.88 -16.92 5.41
CA ASN A 164 18.05 -17.71 5.72
C ASN A 164 19.30 -16.83 5.57
N MET A 165 20.01 -16.59 6.65
CA MET A 165 21.20 -15.70 6.67
C MET A 165 22.25 -16.12 5.65
N SER A 166 22.53 -17.42 5.49
CA SER A 166 23.52 -17.92 4.52
C SER A 166 23.16 -17.56 3.09
N VAL A 167 21.87 -17.68 2.72
CA VAL A 167 21.37 -17.28 1.39
C VAL A 167 21.56 -15.78 1.14
N SER A 168 21.30 -14.96 2.15
CA SER A 168 21.53 -13.52 2.03
C SER A 168 23.02 -13.16 1.98
N ILE A 169 23.87 -13.85 2.75
CA ILE A 169 25.32 -13.64 2.74
C ILE A 169 25.88 -13.97 1.36
N GLU A 170 25.56 -15.14 0.81
CA GLU A 170 26.02 -15.56 -0.51
C GLU A 170 25.63 -14.56 -1.60
N GLN A 171 24.34 -14.16 -1.64
CA GLN A 171 23.87 -13.19 -2.60
C GLN A 171 24.59 -11.83 -2.49
N HIS A 172 24.86 -11.36 -1.26
CA HIS A 172 25.58 -10.10 -1.07
C HIS A 172 27.04 -10.20 -1.49
N VAL A 173 27.71 -11.32 -1.16
CA VAL A 173 29.10 -11.55 -1.53
C VAL A 173 29.23 -11.66 -3.05
N ASP A 174 28.38 -12.44 -3.71
CA ASP A 174 28.37 -12.57 -5.17
C ASP A 174 28.16 -11.19 -5.83
N TRP A 175 27.14 -10.43 -5.39
CA TRP A 175 26.89 -9.10 -5.93
C TRP A 175 28.09 -8.16 -5.76
N VAL A 176 28.70 -8.12 -4.59
CA VAL A 176 29.87 -7.27 -4.32
C VAL A 176 31.07 -7.68 -5.19
N VAL A 177 31.37 -8.97 -5.24
CA VAL A 177 32.50 -9.50 -6.03
C VAL A 177 32.33 -9.20 -7.50
N ASP A 178 31.15 -9.43 -8.07
CA ASP A 178 30.84 -9.14 -9.47
C ASP A 178 31.00 -7.63 -9.77
N ARG A 179 30.58 -6.76 -8.83
CA ARG A 179 30.75 -5.30 -9.02
C ARG A 179 32.21 -4.90 -8.97
N LEU A 180 33.00 -5.44 -8.06
CA LEU A 180 34.45 -5.17 -7.99
C LEU A 180 35.17 -5.62 -9.25
N ILE A 181 34.83 -6.79 -9.81
CA ILE A 181 35.39 -7.28 -11.06
C ILE A 181 35.02 -6.35 -12.23
N ALA A 182 33.72 -6.00 -12.36
CA ALA A 182 33.24 -5.12 -13.42
C ALA A 182 33.85 -3.72 -13.34
N MET A 183 33.93 -3.14 -12.13
CA MET A 183 34.58 -1.83 -11.90
C MET A 183 36.04 -1.85 -12.32
N ARG A 184 36.79 -2.87 -11.92
CA ARG A 184 38.21 -3.02 -12.28
C ARG A 184 38.38 -3.11 -13.81
N ALA A 185 37.55 -3.87 -14.48
CA ALA A 185 37.55 -4.00 -15.94
C ALA A 185 37.24 -2.66 -16.64
N ALA A 186 36.37 -1.82 -16.05
CA ALA A 186 35.98 -0.51 -16.56
C ALA A 186 36.92 0.63 -16.12
N GLY A 187 38.00 0.34 -15.37
CA GLY A 187 38.97 1.35 -14.90
C GLY A 187 38.49 2.17 -13.70
N PHE A 188 37.44 1.76 -13.01
CA PHE A 188 36.98 2.36 -11.76
C PHE A 188 37.62 1.68 -10.55
N ASN A 189 37.89 2.45 -9.49
CA ASN A 189 38.40 1.95 -8.21
C ASN A 189 37.63 2.47 -7.00
N THR A 190 36.59 3.29 -7.24
CA THR A 190 35.75 3.82 -6.18
C THR A 190 34.28 3.67 -6.56
N ILE A 191 33.47 3.17 -5.62
CA ILE A 191 32.01 3.07 -5.69
C ILE A 191 31.39 3.69 -4.44
N GLU A 192 30.37 4.49 -4.61
CA GLU A 192 29.69 5.19 -3.54
C GLU A 192 28.22 5.35 -3.86
N ALA A 193 27.33 5.01 -2.92
CA ALA A 193 25.90 5.27 -3.06
C ALA A 193 25.61 6.78 -3.10
N THR A 194 24.63 7.19 -3.88
CA THR A 194 24.16 8.59 -3.88
C THR A 194 23.19 8.83 -2.73
N GLY A 195 23.07 10.08 -2.28
CA GLY A 195 22.11 10.45 -1.22
C GLY A 195 20.66 10.24 -1.66
N THR A 196 20.34 10.53 -2.92
CA THR A 196 19.00 10.32 -3.52
C THR A 196 18.61 8.85 -3.48
N ALA A 197 19.50 7.96 -3.93
CA ALA A 197 19.23 6.52 -3.93
C ALA A 197 19.07 5.97 -2.51
N GLN A 198 19.91 6.40 -1.56
CA GLN A 198 19.80 6.01 -0.17
C GLN A 198 18.47 6.47 0.44
N ALA A 199 18.08 7.72 0.24
CA ALA A 199 16.81 8.25 0.73
C ALA A 199 15.60 7.52 0.12
N GLY A 200 15.65 7.22 -1.19
CA GLY A 200 14.63 6.40 -1.87
C GLY A 200 14.51 4.99 -1.29
N TRP A 201 15.66 4.37 -1.00
CA TRP A 201 15.69 3.05 -0.36
C TRP A 201 15.09 3.07 1.04
N GLN A 202 15.38 4.10 1.85
CA GLN A 202 14.80 4.25 3.19
C GLN A 202 13.27 4.40 3.14
N ARG A 203 12.75 5.17 2.17
CA ARG A 203 11.29 5.25 1.96
C ARG A 203 10.70 3.88 1.61
N HIS A 204 11.32 3.15 0.69
CA HIS A 204 10.86 1.80 0.34
C HIS A 204 10.88 0.83 1.52
N LEU A 205 11.88 0.90 2.40
CA LEU A 205 11.91 0.12 3.64
C LEU A 205 10.73 0.47 4.55
N ALA A 206 10.43 1.76 4.71
CA ALA A 206 9.31 2.22 5.51
C ALA A 206 7.97 1.73 4.93
N ASP A 207 7.79 1.81 3.61
CA ASP A 207 6.60 1.33 2.91
C ASP A 207 6.42 -0.20 3.09
N CYS A 208 7.47 -0.98 2.89
CA CYS A 208 7.45 -2.43 3.15
C CYS A 208 7.08 -2.75 4.59
N ASN A 209 7.66 -2.03 5.56
CA ASN A 209 7.39 -2.29 6.98
C ASN A 209 5.98 -1.86 7.39
N ALA A 210 5.42 -0.82 6.77
CA ALA A 210 4.05 -0.39 7.03
C ALA A 210 3.01 -1.49 6.76
N LEU A 211 3.32 -2.43 5.85
CA LEU A 211 2.50 -3.60 5.55
C LEU A 211 2.61 -4.72 6.61
N THR A 212 3.48 -4.57 7.61
CA THR A 212 3.75 -5.61 8.61
C THR A 212 3.35 -5.16 10.01
N LEU A 213 3.11 -6.14 10.89
CA LEU A 213 2.83 -5.88 12.30
C LEU A 213 4.10 -5.69 13.15
N HIS A 214 5.31 -5.75 12.57
CA HIS A 214 6.58 -5.56 13.31
C HIS A 214 6.64 -4.19 14.02
N ARG A 215 6.03 -3.16 13.45
CA ARG A 215 5.95 -1.81 14.04
C ARG A 215 5.19 -1.76 15.38
N LEU A 216 4.35 -2.75 15.67
CA LEU A 216 3.56 -2.83 16.89
C LEU A 216 4.27 -3.55 18.03
N ALA A 217 5.49 -4.03 17.82
CA ALA A 217 6.23 -4.76 18.81
C ALA A 217 7.50 -4.02 19.25
N ASN A 218 7.78 -4.05 20.55
CA ASN A 218 9.10 -3.69 21.07
C ASN A 218 10.06 -4.83 20.73
N THR A 219 10.83 -4.66 19.65
CA THR A 219 11.68 -5.71 19.07
C THR A 219 13.02 -5.17 18.61
N TRP A 220 14.02 -6.04 18.54
CA TRP A 220 15.33 -5.72 17.97
C TRP A 220 15.30 -5.45 16.46
N TYR A 221 14.24 -5.82 15.75
CA TYR A 221 14.02 -5.45 14.33
C TYR A 221 13.90 -3.93 14.14
N THR A 222 13.42 -3.24 15.16
CA THR A 222 13.25 -1.79 15.16
C THR A 222 14.22 -1.06 16.08
N GLY A 223 15.11 -1.77 16.78
CA GLY A 223 16.02 -1.19 17.79
C GLY A 223 15.35 -0.83 19.12
N ALA A 224 14.03 -1.04 19.24
CA ALA A 224 13.26 -0.64 20.41
C ALA A 224 13.56 -1.47 21.69
N ASN A 225 14.30 -2.57 21.55
CA ASN A 225 14.73 -3.42 22.67
C ASN A 225 15.96 -2.88 23.42
N VAL A 226 16.66 -1.88 22.89
CA VAL A 226 17.83 -1.25 23.52
C VAL A 226 17.47 0.18 23.93
N PRO A 227 17.49 0.51 25.23
CA PRO A 227 17.20 1.86 25.71
C PRO A 227 18.14 2.90 25.08
N GLY A 228 17.57 4.00 24.57
CA GLY A 228 18.35 5.10 23.96
C GLY A 228 18.84 4.85 22.54
N LYS A 229 18.63 3.64 21.98
CA LYS A 229 18.93 3.35 20.58
C LYS A 229 17.91 4.03 19.67
N ALA A 230 18.37 4.62 18.57
CA ALA A 230 17.51 5.17 17.54
C ALA A 230 16.62 4.07 16.97
N GLN A 231 15.30 4.35 16.91
CA GLN A 231 14.32 3.40 16.41
C GLN A 231 14.09 3.60 14.91
N GLY A 232 13.98 2.50 14.18
CA GLY A 232 13.72 2.49 12.75
C GLY A 232 13.69 1.06 12.23
N VAL A 233 13.10 0.88 11.04
CA VAL A 233 13.06 -0.44 10.39
C VAL A 233 14.45 -0.83 9.97
N MET A 234 14.95 -1.93 10.50
CA MET A 234 16.31 -2.38 10.21
C MET A 234 16.36 -3.47 9.13
N PRO A 235 15.56 -4.56 9.15
CA PRO A 235 15.55 -5.54 8.09
C PRO A 235 14.60 -5.14 6.95
N TYR A 236 14.92 -5.58 5.72
CA TYR A 236 14.02 -5.48 4.59
C TYR A 236 12.91 -6.52 4.69
N THR A 237 11.66 -6.07 4.77
CA THR A 237 10.48 -6.95 4.94
C THR A 237 9.83 -7.36 3.62
N GLY A 238 10.29 -6.86 2.47
CA GLY A 238 9.72 -7.13 1.14
C GLY A 238 10.09 -8.49 0.53
N GLY A 239 10.85 -9.33 1.23
CA GLY A 239 11.22 -10.68 0.76
C GLY A 239 12.50 -10.75 -0.06
N VAL A 240 13.15 -11.93 -0.06
CA VAL A 240 14.47 -12.15 -0.70
C VAL A 240 14.38 -12.10 -2.23
N GLY A 241 13.33 -12.68 -2.83
CA GLY A 241 13.14 -12.69 -4.29
C GLY A 241 13.04 -11.26 -4.87
N PRO A 242 12.09 -10.44 -4.39
CA PRO A 242 12.00 -9.03 -4.78
C PRO A 242 13.29 -8.24 -4.53
N TYR A 243 13.97 -8.46 -3.42
CA TYR A 243 15.25 -7.82 -3.13
C TYR A 243 16.33 -8.13 -4.17
N ARG A 244 16.47 -9.41 -4.54
CA ARG A 244 17.41 -9.84 -5.61
C ARG A 244 17.09 -9.14 -6.92
N SER A 245 15.83 -9.14 -7.33
CA SER A 245 15.39 -8.45 -8.54
C SER A 245 15.72 -6.95 -8.53
N ILE A 246 15.60 -6.30 -7.37
CA ILE A 246 15.99 -4.88 -7.22
C ILE A 246 17.50 -4.72 -7.41
N CYS A 247 18.31 -5.58 -6.80
CA CYS A 247 19.77 -5.55 -6.97
C CYS A 247 20.18 -5.78 -8.43
N ASP A 248 19.51 -6.68 -9.14
CA ASP A 248 19.73 -6.93 -10.57
C ASP A 248 19.31 -5.73 -11.43
N ASP A 249 18.19 -5.11 -11.14
CA ASP A 249 17.72 -3.87 -11.77
C ASP A 249 18.72 -2.72 -11.66
N VAL A 250 19.33 -2.53 -10.49
CA VAL A 250 20.39 -1.52 -10.30
C VAL A 250 21.52 -1.72 -11.28
N VAL A 251 21.94 -2.96 -11.48
CA VAL A 251 23.01 -3.31 -12.43
C VAL A 251 22.56 -3.11 -13.86
N ALA A 252 21.40 -3.66 -14.25
CA ALA A 252 20.83 -3.57 -15.59
C ALA A 252 20.63 -2.11 -16.05
N ARG A 253 20.33 -1.22 -15.09
CA ARG A 253 20.17 0.22 -15.32
C ARG A 253 21.47 1.02 -15.16
N GLY A 254 22.65 0.38 -15.35
CA GLY A 254 23.94 1.05 -15.35
C GLY A 254 24.40 1.52 -13.99
N MET A 255 24.26 0.72 -12.93
CA MET A 255 24.60 1.06 -11.55
C MET A 255 23.79 2.24 -11.01
N LEU A 256 22.47 2.17 -11.19
CA LEU A 256 21.56 3.20 -10.70
C LEU A 256 21.72 3.44 -9.20
N GLY A 257 21.80 4.70 -8.79
CA GLY A 257 22.02 5.09 -7.40
C GLY A 257 23.48 5.08 -6.97
N PHE A 258 24.42 4.85 -7.89
CA PHE A 258 25.84 4.85 -7.59
C PHE A 258 26.64 5.91 -8.37
N ARG A 259 27.69 6.38 -7.71
CA ARG A 259 28.79 7.12 -8.30
C ARG A 259 30.02 6.22 -8.35
N LEU A 260 30.60 6.07 -9.54
CA LEU A 260 31.85 5.36 -9.79
C LEU A 260 32.93 6.37 -10.17
N SER A 261 34.16 6.21 -9.69
CA SER A 261 35.29 7.02 -10.09
C SER A 261 36.56 6.19 -10.18
N GLY A 262 37.50 6.66 -11.01
CA GLY A 262 38.79 6.01 -11.27
C GLY A 262 39.98 6.99 -11.21
N PRO A 263 41.21 6.46 -11.12
CA PRO A 263 42.42 7.27 -10.91
C PRO A 263 42.73 8.23 -12.07
N ASN A 264 42.26 7.94 -13.29
CA ASN A 264 42.55 8.68 -14.50
C ASN A 264 41.43 9.71 -14.84
N GLY A 265 40.63 10.13 -13.84
CA GLY A 265 39.51 11.05 -14.05
C GLY A 265 38.26 10.39 -14.64
N ALA A 266 38.27 9.07 -14.83
CA ALA A 266 37.06 8.34 -15.20
C ALA A 266 36.01 8.53 -14.11
N ALA A 267 34.81 8.96 -14.48
CA ALA A 267 33.71 9.17 -13.56
C ALA A 267 32.39 8.82 -14.25
N GLN A 268 31.54 8.13 -13.51
CA GLN A 268 30.15 7.82 -13.88
C GLN A 268 29.28 8.12 -12.66
N CYS A 269 28.19 8.82 -12.85
CA CYS A 269 27.17 8.99 -11.81
C CYS A 269 25.81 8.72 -12.44
N ASN A 270 25.12 7.71 -11.90
CA ASN A 270 23.75 7.38 -12.29
C ASN A 270 22.86 7.56 -11.06
N ASP A 271 22.52 8.82 -10.77
CA ASP A 271 21.70 9.16 -9.61
C ASP A 271 20.20 8.87 -9.88
N GLY A 272 19.50 8.41 -8.88
CA GLY A 272 18.05 8.14 -8.94
C GLY A 272 17.58 7.07 -7.95
N GLU A 273 16.29 6.96 -7.87
CA GLU A 273 15.63 5.96 -7.01
C GLU A 273 15.42 4.63 -7.78
N VAL A 274 15.86 3.52 -7.19
CA VAL A 274 15.73 2.21 -7.83
C VAL A 274 14.31 1.65 -7.73
N VAL A 275 13.64 1.89 -6.61
CA VAL A 275 12.27 1.42 -6.39
C VAL A 275 11.33 2.61 -6.32
N ARG A 276 10.43 2.68 -7.28
CA ARG A 276 9.37 3.67 -7.32
C ARG A 276 8.00 3.05 -7.08
N LEU A 277 7.83 1.75 -7.38
CA LEU A 277 6.59 1.00 -7.14
C LEU A 277 6.47 0.55 -5.68
N GLN A 278 5.25 0.60 -5.14
CA GLN A 278 4.94 -0.04 -3.87
C GLN A 278 5.19 -1.56 -3.95
N PRO A 279 5.56 -2.23 -2.83
CA PRO A 279 5.95 -3.63 -2.85
C PRO A 279 4.89 -4.57 -3.41
N ASP A 280 3.65 -4.42 -2.98
CA ASP A 280 2.51 -5.21 -3.42
C ASP A 280 2.08 -4.85 -4.85
N VAL A 281 2.22 -3.60 -5.26
CA VAL A 281 2.03 -3.17 -6.66
C VAL A 281 3.03 -3.87 -7.57
N ARG A 282 4.30 -3.91 -7.19
CA ARG A 282 5.34 -4.62 -7.95
C ARG A 282 5.02 -6.10 -8.08
N LEU A 283 4.55 -6.74 -7.00
CA LEU A 283 4.15 -8.14 -7.00
C LEU A 283 2.98 -8.38 -7.96
N VAL A 284 1.92 -7.58 -7.87
CA VAL A 284 0.72 -7.70 -8.73
C VAL A 284 1.07 -7.50 -10.20
N LEU A 285 1.85 -6.47 -10.55
CA LEU A 285 2.28 -6.24 -11.93
C LEU A 285 3.16 -7.38 -12.46
N GLY A 286 4.03 -7.95 -11.62
CA GLY A 286 4.84 -9.12 -11.97
C GLY A 286 3.99 -10.37 -12.22
N MET A 287 2.96 -10.61 -11.41
CA MET A 287 2.01 -11.71 -11.61
C MET A 287 1.23 -11.53 -12.91
N LEU A 288 0.70 -10.33 -13.18
CA LEU A 288 -0.02 -10.03 -14.42
C LEU A 288 0.86 -10.21 -15.66
N ALA A 289 2.11 -9.75 -15.62
CA ALA A 289 3.07 -9.96 -16.70
C ALA A 289 3.38 -11.45 -16.95
N GLY A 290 3.48 -12.24 -15.87
CA GLY A 290 3.71 -13.68 -15.95
C GLY A 290 2.59 -14.49 -16.59
N LEU A 291 1.36 -13.95 -16.63
CA LEU A 291 0.23 -14.59 -17.30
C LEU A 291 0.33 -14.57 -18.84
N ASN A 292 1.21 -13.74 -19.41
CA ASN A 292 1.43 -13.60 -20.86
C ASN A 292 0.12 -13.42 -21.65
N LEU A 293 -0.82 -12.64 -21.11
CA LEU A 293 -2.12 -12.41 -21.74
C LEU A 293 -1.98 -11.52 -22.98
N PRO A 294 -2.77 -11.77 -24.02
CA PRO A 294 -2.84 -10.84 -25.15
C PRO A 294 -3.38 -9.48 -24.71
N PRO A 295 -2.97 -8.38 -25.35
CA PRO A 295 -3.53 -7.07 -25.05
C PRO A 295 -5.06 -7.06 -25.15
N ILE A 296 -5.72 -6.48 -24.14
CA ILE A 296 -7.20 -6.47 -24.02
C ILE A 296 -7.86 -5.88 -25.28
N GLU A 297 -7.27 -4.83 -25.83
CA GLU A 297 -7.75 -4.15 -27.04
C GLU A 297 -7.77 -5.06 -28.28
N THR A 298 -7.02 -6.16 -28.28
CA THR A 298 -7.02 -7.14 -29.39
C THR A 298 -8.18 -8.13 -29.33
N MET A 299 -8.87 -8.22 -28.18
CA MET A 299 -9.96 -9.19 -27.96
C MET A 299 -11.32 -8.70 -28.51
N GLY A 300 -11.42 -7.43 -28.92
CA GLY A 300 -12.69 -6.77 -29.19
C GLY A 300 -13.55 -6.56 -27.93
N ALA A 301 -14.59 -5.73 -27.99
CA ALA A 301 -15.36 -5.36 -26.79
C ALA A 301 -16.02 -6.57 -26.09
N ALA A 302 -16.64 -7.47 -26.86
CA ALA A 302 -17.30 -8.66 -26.30
C ALA A 302 -16.30 -9.64 -25.65
N GLY A 303 -15.16 -9.91 -26.31
CA GLY A 303 -14.11 -10.78 -25.77
C GLY A 303 -13.47 -10.19 -24.51
N ALA A 304 -13.18 -8.89 -24.51
CA ALA A 304 -12.64 -8.17 -23.37
C ALA A 304 -13.59 -8.20 -22.16
N ARG A 305 -14.89 -8.00 -22.36
CA ARG A 305 -15.92 -8.13 -21.30
C ARG A 305 -15.97 -9.54 -20.73
N GLY A 306 -15.96 -10.58 -21.60
CA GLY A 306 -15.93 -11.97 -21.16
C GLY A 306 -14.69 -12.29 -20.30
N PHE A 307 -13.53 -11.80 -20.72
CA PHE A 307 -12.29 -11.96 -19.98
C PHE A 307 -12.35 -11.28 -18.59
N VAL A 308 -12.79 -10.03 -18.52
CA VAL A 308 -12.91 -9.29 -17.25
C VAL A 308 -13.94 -9.94 -16.35
N ALA A 309 -15.08 -10.39 -16.86
CA ALA A 309 -16.08 -11.10 -16.07
C ALA A 309 -15.54 -12.41 -15.48
N GLN A 310 -14.79 -13.19 -16.27
CA GLN A 310 -14.14 -14.42 -15.80
C GLN A 310 -13.10 -14.12 -14.72
N PHE A 311 -12.28 -13.09 -14.92
CA PHE A 311 -11.29 -12.66 -13.93
C PHE A 311 -11.96 -12.24 -12.60
N ASN A 312 -13.01 -11.42 -12.67
CA ASN A 312 -13.75 -10.97 -11.49
C ASN A 312 -14.44 -12.13 -10.75
N ALA A 313 -14.93 -13.15 -11.47
CA ALA A 313 -15.55 -14.32 -10.85
C ALA A 313 -14.59 -15.17 -10.00
N THR A 314 -13.28 -15.03 -10.20
CA THR A 314 -12.25 -15.71 -9.41
C THR A 314 -11.82 -14.92 -8.18
N ARG A 315 -12.22 -13.65 -8.07
CA ARG A 315 -11.85 -12.81 -6.91
C ARG A 315 -12.69 -13.19 -5.68
N PRO A 316 -12.08 -13.17 -4.49
CA PRO A 316 -12.85 -13.38 -3.28
C PRO A 316 -13.87 -12.23 -3.09
N PRO A 317 -15.03 -12.52 -2.49
CA PRO A 317 -15.97 -11.46 -2.15
C PRO A 317 -15.31 -10.44 -1.20
N GLY A 318 -15.66 -9.17 -1.36
CA GLY A 318 -15.19 -8.11 -0.46
C GLY A 318 -15.65 -8.34 0.99
N ARG A 319 -15.03 -7.63 1.94
CA ARG A 319 -15.38 -7.74 3.37
C ARG A 319 -16.88 -7.47 3.60
N PRO A 320 -17.54 -8.15 4.54
CA PRO A 320 -18.96 -7.99 4.79
C PRO A 320 -19.35 -6.54 5.12
N VAL A 321 -20.53 -6.14 4.66
CA VAL A 321 -21.25 -4.91 5.03
C VAL A 321 -22.60 -5.29 5.65
N GLY A 322 -23.38 -4.32 6.10
CA GLY A 322 -24.68 -4.61 6.71
C GLY A 322 -25.64 -5.32 5.74
N GLU A 323 -25.73 -4.83 4.51
CA GLU A 323 -26.59 -5.41 3.47
C GLU A 323 -26.09 -5.08 2.08
N VAL A 324 -26.32 -5.98 1.13
CA VAL A 324 -26.14 -5.73 -0.32
C VAL A 324 -27.46 -6.04 -1.01
N VAL A 325 -27.97 -5.07 -1.79
CA VAL A 325 -29.23 -5.16 -2.52
C VAL A 325 -28.98 -4.84 -3.99
N GLU A 326 -29.68 -5.52 -4.86
CA GLU A 326 -29.66 -5.26 -6.31
C GLU A 326 -31.02 -4.77 -6.79
N GLY A 327 -31.05 -4.00 -7.85
CA GLY A 327 -32.27 -3.52 -8.45
C GLY A 327 -32.04 -2.80 -9.78
N THR A 328 -33.07 -2.11 -10.23
CA THR A 328 -33.02 -1.29 -11.45
C THR A 328 -33.55 0.10 -11.18
N LEU A 329 -33.05 1.07 -11.93
CA LEU A 329 -33.54 2.45 -11.96
C LEU A 329 -33.89 2.86 -13.40
N ASP A 330 -34.71 3.89 -13.54
CA ASP A 330 -35.02 4.45 -14.83
C ASP A 330 -33.89 5.37 -15.30
N GLY A 331 -33.08 4.89 -16.24
CA GLY A 331 -31.99 5.64 -16.85
C GLY A 331 -32.48 6.48 -18.04
N ALA A 332 -31.55 7.30 -18.58
CA ALA A 332 -31.88 8.21 -19.71
C ALA A 332 -32.30 7.48 -20.99
N GLY A 333 -31.95 6.21 -21.16
CA GLY A 333 -32.26 5.42 -22.36
C GLY A 333 -32.81 4.03 -22.06
N GLY A 334 -33.36 3.81 -20.88
CA GLY A 334 -33.93 2.55 -20.43
C GLY A 334 -33.46 2.18 -19.01
N PRO A 335 -33.89 1.01 -18.51
CA PRO A 335 -33.54 0.59 -17.16
C PRO A 335 -32.04 0.34 -17.03
N LEU A 336 -31.46 0.83 -15.91
CA LEU A 336 -30.07 0.60 -15.51
C LEU A 336 -30.04 -0.28 -14.26
N ALA A 337 -29.22 -1.31 -14.26
CA ALA A 337 -28.97 -2.10 -13.07
C ALA A 337 -28.16 -1.31 -12.04
N TRP A 338 -28.36 -1.61 -10.76
CA TRP A 338 -27.55 -1.07 -9.69
C TRP A 338 -27.34 -2.09 -8.58
N ARG A 339 -26.25 -1.89 -7.83
CA ARG A 339 -25.97 -2.61 -6.60
C ARG A 339 -25.75 -1.63 -5.45
N LEU A 340 -26.45 -1.83 -4.33
CA LEU A 340 -26.41 -0.97 -3.17
C LEU A 340 -25.74 -1.67 -2.00
N TYR A 341 -24.86 -0.96 -1.32
CA TYR A 341 -24.15 -1.41 -0.14
C TYR A 341 -24.56 -0.55 1.05
N ARG A 342 -25.12 -1.17 2.11
CA ARG A 342 -25.53 -0.49 3.34
C ARG A 342 -24.55 -0.78 4.49
N PRO A 343 -24.22 0.24 5.31
CA PRO A 343 -23.47 0.02 6.55
C PRO A 343 -24.22 -0.91 7.51
N ALA A 344 -23.47 -1.60 8.40
CA ALA A 344 -24.07 -2.42 9.47
C ALA A 344 -24.65 -1.57 10.61
N THR A 345 -24.33 -0.28 10.68
CA THR A 345 -24.85 0.66 11.67
C THR A 345 -26.27 1.10 11.35
N PRO A 346 -27.10 1.44 12.36
CA PRO A 346 -28.42 2.01 12.11
C PRO A 346 -28.37 3.32 11.32
N GLY A 347 -29.29 3.47 10.33
CA GLY A 347 -29.42 4.68 9.51
C GLY A 347 -30.28 5.79 10.16
N PRO A 348 -30.62 6.87 9.41
CA PRO A 348 -30.35 7.03 7.97
C PRO A 348 -28.91 7.50 7.67
N HIS A 349 -28.36 7.04 6.57
CA HIS A 349 -26.99 7.33 6.14
C HIS A 349 -26.92 8.29 4.95
N PRO A 350 -25.83 9.07 4.75
CA PRO A 350 -25.60 9.74 3.47
C PRO A 350 -25.47 8.73 2.33
N VAL A 351 -25.80 9.15 1.10
CA VAL A 351 -25.75 8.31 -0.09
C VAL A 351 -24.67 8.81 -1.03
N VAL A 352 -23.82 7.89 -1.46
CA VAL A 352 -22.79 8.07 -2.50
C VAL A 352 -23.26 7.35 -3.75
N VAL A 353 -23.47 8.08 -4.84
CA VAL A 353 -23.68 7.50 -6.17
C VAL A 353 -22.31 7.21 -6.76
N TYR A 354 -22.02 5.94 -7.03
CA TYR A 354 -20.72 5.46 -7.49
C TYR A 354 -20.79 4.94 -8.93
N PHE A 355 -19.79 5.31 -9.73
CA PHE A 355 -19.61 4.86 -11.09
C PHE A 355 -18.32 4.06 -11.22
N HIS A 356 -18.44 2.81 -11.70
CA HIS A 356 -17.29 1.91 -11.88
C HIS A 356 -16.40 2.33 -13.04
N GLY A 357 -15.16 1.83 -13.05
CA GLY A 357 -14.21 2.00 -14.14
C GLY A 357 -14.46 1.04 -15.30
N GLY A 358 -13.54 1.05 -16.27
CA GLY A 358 -13.58 0.14 -17.41
C GLY A 358 -13.67 0.82 -18.78
N GLY A 359 -13.27 2.08 -18.89
CA GLY A 359 -13.17 2.80 -20.18
C GLY A 359 -14.51 2.94 -20.90
N TRP A 360 -15.64 3.02 -20.18
CA TRP A 360 -17.02 3.05 -20.71
C TRP A 360 -17.43 1.80 -21.51
N VAL A 361 -16.57 0.77 -21.54
CA VAL A 361 -16.73 -0.45 -22.36
C VAL A 361 -16.84 -1.70 -21.51
N LEU A 362 -16.08 -1.74 -20.40
CA LEU A 362 -15.89 -2.91 -19.54
C LEU A 362 -16.48 -2.66 -18.15
N GLY A 363 -16.68 -3.75 -17.41
CA GLY A 363 -17.17 -3.70 -16.04
C GLY A 363 -18.69 -3.76 -15.93
N ASP A 364 -19.19 -3.70 -14.71
CA ASP A 364 -20.59 -3.64 -14.30
C ASP A 364 -20.69 -3.17 -12.84
N ALA A 365 -21.88 -3.02 -12.30
CA ALA A 365 -22.09 -2.61 -10.91
C ALA A 365 -21.46 -3.56 -9.87
N ALA A 366 -21.14 -4.81 -10.24
CA ALA A 366 -20.52 -5.81 -9.39
C ALA A 366 -19.00 -5.86 -9.52
N SER A 367 -18.43 -5.34 -10.59
CA SER A 367 -16.99 -5.42 -10.88
C SER A 367 -16.12 -4.81 -9.79
N ASP A 368 -16.60 -3.74 -9.13
CA ASP A 368 -15.92 -3.04 -8.04
C ASP A 368 -16.50 -3.42 -6.66
N ASP A 369 -17.17 -4.60 -6.50
CA ASP A 369 -17.78 -5.03 -5.22
C ASP A 369 -16.82 -4.93 -4.02
N PRO A 370 -15.57 -5.42 -4.07
CA PRO A 370 -14.63 -5.28 -2.95
C PRO A 370 -14.36 -3.82 -2.58
N PHE A 371 -14.23 -2.93 -3.57
CA PHE A 371 -13.99 -1.51 -3.34
C PHE A 371 -15.23 -0.79 -2.78
N CYS A 372 -16.42 -1.05 -3.34
CA CYS A 372 -17.68 -0.48 -2.86
C CYS A 372 -17.97 -0.89 -1.40
N ARG A 373 -17.69 -2.14 -1.04
CA ARG A 373 -17.80 -2.61 0.36
C ARG A 373 -16.79 -1.92 1.27
N ASP A 374 -15.53 -1.77 0.84
CA ASP A 374 -14.50 -1.08 1.61
C ASP A 374 -14.86 0.40 1.81
N LEU A 375 -15.33 1.06 0.76
CA LEU A 375 -15.80 2.45 0.82
C LEU A 375 -17.00 2.62 1.76
N CYS A 376 -18.00 1.74 1.67
CA CYS A 376 -19.17 1.70 2.55
C CYS A 376 -18.75 1.54 4.03
N ARG A 377 -17.89 0.57 4.33
CA ARG A 377 -17.40 0.29 5.70
C ARG A 377 -16.60 1.46 6.28
N ARG A 378 -15.68 2.04 5.50
CA ARG A 378 -14.81 3.14 5.97
C ARG A 378 -15.55 4.46 6.11
N SER A 379 -16.44 4.76 5.18
CA SER A 379 -17.20 6.02 5.20
C SER A 379 -18.40 5.98 6.15
N GLY A 380 -18.96 4.80 6.41
CA GLY A 380 -20.24 4.65 7.12
C GLY A 380 -21.44 5.12 6.28
N MET A 381 -21.33 5.10 4.96
CA MET A 381 -22.34 5.60 4.02
C MET A 381 -22.91 4.49 3.14
N ILE A 382 -24.10 4.73 2.62
CA ILE A 382 -24.65 3.93 1.53
C ILE A 382 -23.85 4.22 0.26
N VAL A 383 -23.43 3.15 -0.45
CA VAL A 383 -22.81 3.25 -1.77
C VAL A 383 -23.77 2.63 -2.78
N LEU A 384 -24.21 3.40 -3.75
CA LEU A 384 -25.06 2.98 -4.87
C LEU A 384 -24.20 2.90 -6.13
N SER A 385 -23.77 1.70 -6.49
CA SER A 385 -23.02 1.43 -7.74
C SER A 385 -23.97 1.25 -8.89
N VAL A 386 -23.77 2.00 -9.98
CA VAL A 386 -24.69 2.05 -11.13
C VAL A 386 -24.02 1.45 -12.35
N ASP A 387 -24.73 0.57 -13.05
CA ASP A 387 -24.34 -0.04 -14.31
C ASP A 387 -24.85 0.83 -15.48
N TYR A 388 -24.05 1.82 -15.86
CA TYR A 388 -24.35 2.73 -16.95
C TYR A 388 -24.17 2.04 -18.31
N ARG A 389 -24.87 2.50 -19.35
CA ARG A 389 -24.81 1.92 -20.70
C ARG A 389 -23.41 2.03 -21.31
N HIS A 390 -22.92 0.93 -21.86
CA HIS A 390 -21.56 0.79 -22.38
C HIS A 390 -21.46 1.00 -23.89
N ALA A 391 -20.30 1.53 -24.29
CA ALA A 391 -19.87 1.53 -25.69
C ALA A 391 -19.29 0.15 -26.07
N PRO A 392 -19.31 -0.22 -27.36
CA PRO A 392 -19.74 0.57 -28.53
C PRO A 392 -21.26 0.57 -28.80
N GLU A 393 -22.02 -0.23 -28.05
CA GLU A 393 -23.47 -0.35 -28.28
C GLU A 393 -24.20 0.97 -27.98
N HIS A 394 -23.74 1.66 -26.95
CA HIS A 394 -24.26 2.95 -26.50
C HIS A 394 -23.10 3.96 -26.36
N ARG A 395 -22.77 4.57 -27.50
CA ARG A 395 -21.69 5.55 -27.55
C ARG A 395 -22.05 6.84 -26.82
N PHE A 396 -21.06 7.70 -26.64
CA PHE A 396 -21.24 9.06 -26.14
C PHE A 396 -22.46 9.74 -26.82
N PRO A 397 -23.33 10.43 -26.05
CA PRO A 397 -23.21 10.78 -24.63
C PRO A 397 -23.95 9.83 -23.64
N ALA A 398 -24.27 8.59 -24.02
CA ALA A 398 -25.17 7.70 -23.26
C ALA A 398 -24.77 7.55 -21.80
N ALA A 399 -23.51 7.22 -21.50
CA ALA A 399 -23.02 7.03 -20.13
C ALA A 399 -23.08 8.32 -19.27
N ALA A 400 -22.81 9.49 -19.89
CA ALA A 400 -22.91 10.78 -19.21
C ALA A 400 -24.36 11.12 -18.80
N GLU A 401 -25.32 10.87 -19.70
CA GLU A 401 -26.74 11.07 -19.42
C GLU A 401 -27.29 10.07 -18.39
N ASP A 402 -26.81 8.82 -18.41
CA ASP A 402 -27.15 7.82 -17.40
C ASP A 402 -26.62 8.19 -16.00
N GLY A 403 -25.41 8.76 -15.93
CA GLY A 403 -24.85 9.26 -14.67
C GLY A 403 -25.74 10.33 -14.03
N TYR A 404 -26.20 11.29 -14.82
CA TYR A 404 -27.11 12.32 -14.34
C TYR A 404 -28.49 11.75 -13.98
N ALA A 405 -29.05 10.84 -14.77
CA ALA A 405 -30.32 10.18 -14.47
C ALA A 405 -30.23 9.38 -13.16
N ALA A 406 -29.13 8.66 -12.93
CA ALA A 406 -28.88 7.93 -11.68
C ALA A 406 -28.82 8.85 -10.46
N LEU A 407 -28.19 10.03 -10.57
CA LEU A 407 -28.18 11.04 -9.52
C LEU A 407 -29.59 11.53 -9.19
N CYS A 408 -30.39 11.88 -10.20
CA CYS A 408 -31.77 12.33 -10.03
C CYS A 408 -32.62 11.26 -9.35
N TRP A 409 -32.52 10.01 -9.84
CA TRP A 409 -33.25 8.88 -9.25
C TRP A 409 -32.84 8.64 -7.79
N ALA A 410 -31.55 8.68 -7.49
CA ALA A 410 -31.04 8.49 -6.12
C ALA A 410 -31.54 9.58 -5.16
N ALA A 411 -31.64 10.83 -5.61
CA ALA A 411 -32.20 11.94 -4.83
C ALA A 411 -33.68 11.73 -4.51
N GLU A 412 -34.47 11.32 -5.51
CA GLU A 412 -35.90 11.05 -5.34
C GLU A 412 -36.15 9.85 -4.41
N HIS A 413 -35.28 8.84 -4.47
CA HIS A 413 -35.48 7.57 -3.77
C HIS A 413 -34.61 7.42 -2.51
N ALA A 414 -33.87 8.46 -2.07
CA ALA A 414 -32.91 8.37 -0.95
C ALA A 414 -33.53 7.72 0.29
N GLY A 415 -34.74 8.10 0.69
CA GLY A 415 -35.42 7.52 1.85
C GLY A 415 -35.72 6.01 1.71
N ARG A 416 -36.09 5.54 0.51
CA ARG A 416 -36.31 4.11 0.23
C ARG A 416 -35.02 3.31 0.27
N LEU A 417 -33.90 3.93 -0.06
CA LEU A 417 -32.58 3.35 0.01
C LEU A 417 -32.03 3.27 1.45
N GLY A 418 -32.72 3.84 2.45
CA GLY A 418 -32.24 4.00 3.82
C GLY A 418 -31.33 5.23 3.99
N GLY A 419 -31.36 6.11 2.98
CA GLY A 419 -30.60 7.36 2.97
C GLY A 419 -31.27 8.47 3.77
N ARG A 420 -30.46 9.41 4.27
CA ARG A 420 -30.97 10.65 4.86
C ARG A 420 -31.36 11.65 3.76
N PRO A 421 -32.38 12.50 4.01
CA PRO A 421 -32.65 13.65 3.15
C PRO A 421 -31.45 14.60 3.09
N GLY A 422 -31.20 15.19 1.92
CA GLY A 422 -30.16 16.21 1.75
C GLY A 422 -29.30 15.97 0.51
N PRO A 423 -28.22 16.74 0.39
CA PRO A 423 -27.32 16.61 -0.75
C PRO A 423 -26.68 15.20 -0.82
N LEU A 424 -26.56 14.69 -2.05
CA LEU A 424 -25.87 13.43 -2.34
C LEU A 424 -24.36 13.65 -2.47
N LEU A 425 -23.63 12.56 -2.50
CA LEU A 425 -22.21 12.54 -2.89
C LEU A 425 -22.07 11.74 -4.18
N VAL A 426 -21.05 12.08 -4.97
CA VAL A 426 -20.70 11.27 -6.15
C VAL A 426 -19.27 10.81 -6.05
N ALA A 427 -19.02 9.59 -6.54
CA ALA A 427 -17.67 9.04 -6.60
C ALA A 427 -17.54 8.18 -7.87
N GLY A 428 -16.32 8.03 -8.36
CA GLY A 428 -16.06 7.14 -9.48
C GLY A 428 -14.59 6.96 -9.74
N TRP A 429 -14.28 5.87 -10.44
CA TRP A 429 -12.92 5.50 -10.80
C TRP A 429 -12.74 5.45 -12.31
N SER A 430 -11.63 6.00 -12.85
CA SER A 430 -11.30 5.93 -14.27
C SER A 430 -12.40 6.58 -15.13
N ALA A 431 -13.00 5.83 -16.06
CA ALA A 431 -14.19 6.26 -16.82
C ALA A 431 -15.37 6.62 -15.89
N GLY A 432 -15.54 5.89 -14.76
CA GLY A 432 -16.52 6.25 -13.74
C GLY A 432 -16.18 7.57 -13.04
N GLY A 433 -14.91 7.89 -12.88
CA GLY A 433 -14.46 9.21 -12.43
C GLY A 433 -14.80 10.33 -13.40
N ASN A 434 -14.73 10.05 -14.70
CA ASN A 434 -15.23 10.94 -15.74
C ASN A 434 -16.74 11.18 -15.60
N ILE A 435 -17.53 10.10 -15.51
CA ILE A 435 -18.97 10.18 -15.35
C ILE A 435 -19.34 10.96 -14.07
N ALA A 436 -18.66 10.73 -12.95
CA ALA A 436 -18.88 11.46 -11.71
C ALA A 436 -18.64 12.96 -11.87
N ALA A 437 -17.51 13.36 -12.51
CA ALA A 437 -17.19 14.76 -12.79
C ALA A 437 -18.23 15.42 -13.71
N VAL A 438 -18.61 14.72 -14.80
CA VAL A 438 -19.63 15.20 -15.73
C VAL A 438 -21.00 15.30 -15.05
N THR A 439 -21.36 14.35 -14.19
CA THR A 439 -22.62 14.39 -13.43
C THR A 439 -22.69 15.65 -12.55
N CYS A 440 -21.58 16.07 -11.95
CA CYS A 440 -21.52 17.33 -11.17
C CYS A 440 -21.76 18.56 -12.07
N GLN A 441 -21.17 18.60 -13.27
CA GLN A 441 -21.38 19.70 -14.21
C GLN A 441 -22.85 19.72 -14.69
N LEU A 442 -23.40 18.57 -15.07
CA LEU A 442 -24.80 18.47 -15.51
C LEU A 442 -25.79 18.83 -14.41
N ALA A 443 -25.54 18.43 -13.16
CA ALA A 443 -26.39 18.78 -12.03
C ALA A 443 -26.42 20.29 -11.80
N ARG A 444 -25.28 20.97 -11.84
CA ARG A 444 -25.20 22.43 -11.75
C ARG A 444 -25.92 23.10 -12.93
N ASP A 445 -25.61 22.69 -14.16
CA ASP A 445 -26.09 23.37 -15.36
C ASP A 445 -27.59 23.18 -15.59
N ARG A 446 -28.16 22.07 -15.14
CA ARG A 446 -29.59 21.74 -15.26
C ARG A 446 -30.42 22.08 -14.03
N GLY A 447 -29.80 22.67 -12.97
CA GLY A 447 -30.47 22.93 -11.69
C GLY A 447 -30.97 21.64 -11.03
N GLY A 448 -30.19 20.58 -11.13
CA GLY A 448 -30.52 19.25 -10.61
C GLY A 448 -30.27 19.09 -9.10
N PRO A 449 -30.22 17.84 -8.60
CA PRO A 449 -30.02 17.57 -7.19
C PRO A 449 -28.70 18.16 -6.68
N ALA A 450 -28.72 18.68 -5.44
CA ALA A 450 -27.53 19.19 -4.80
C ALA A 450 -26.53 18.08 -4.48
N ILE A 451 -25.25 18.33 -4.77
CA ILE A 451 -24.14 17.42 -4.51
C ILE A 451 -23.24 18.06 -3.44
N ALA A 452 -23.02 17.35 -2.31
CA ALA A 452 -22.20 17.82 -1.20
C ALA A 452 -20.70 17.72 -1.49
N GLY A 453 -20.28 16.80 -2.34
CA GLY A 453 -18.88 16.61 -2.71
C GLY A 453 -18.69 15.49 -3.72
N GLN A 454 -17.51 15.48 -4.32
CA GLN A 454 -17.12 14.49 -5.32
C GLN A 454 -15.76 13.84 -4.99
N VAL A 455 -15.63 12.53 -5.23
CA VAL A 455 -14.37 11.78 -5.10
C VAL A 455 -14.04 11.14 -6.44
N LEU A 456 -12.98 11.62 -7.07
CA LEU A 456 -12.56 11.24 -8.41
C LEU A 456 -11.25 10.46 -8.34
N VAL A 457 -11.28 9.16 -8.64
CA VAL A 457 -10.12 8.27 -8.55
C VAL A 457 -9.56 8.01 -9.93
N CYS A 458 -8.34 8.45 -10.19
CA CYS A 458 -7.68 8.32 -11.50
C CYS A 458 -8.63 8.69 -12.67
N PRO A 459 -9.30 9.86 -12.64
CA PRO A 459 -10.37 10.17 -13.57
C PRO A 459 -9.84 10.42 -14.98
N VAL A 460 -10.60 9.99 -15.98
CA VAL A 460 -10.41 10.44 -17.38
C VAL A 460 -11.02 11.83 -17.51
N THR A 461 -10.25 12.83 -17.95
CA THR A 461 -10.73 14.22 -17.96
C THR A 461 -10.57 14.96 -19.28
N ASP A 462 -9.77 14.45 -20.22
CA ASP A 462 -9.48 15.12 -21.49
C ASP A 462 -9.18 14.16 -22.66
N GLY A 463 -10.18 13.81 -23.45
CA GLY A 463 -10.05 12.96 -24.66
C GLY A 463 -9.47 13.65 -25.87
N ALA A 464 -9.37 14.99 -25.86
CA ALA A 464 -8.82 15.74 -26.98
C ALA A 464 -7.29 15.88 -26.89
N THR A 465 -6.68 15.61 -25.73
CA THR A 465 -5.23 15.70 -25.51
C THR A 465 -4.72 14.46 -24.79
N VAL A 466 -4.52 13.38 -25.56
CA VAL A 466 -4.03 12.08 -25.05
C VAL A 466 -2.50 11.90 -25.20
N ASP A 467 -1.75 13.01 -25.28
CA ASP A 467 -0.28 13.02 -25.48
C ASP A 467 0.46 13.78 -24.36
N ARG A 468 -0.13 13.83 -23.17
CA ARG A 468 0.52 14.39 -21.98
C ARG A 468 1.74 13.55 -21.59
N PRO A 469 2.72 14.12 -20.87
CA PRO A 469 3.94 13.39 -20.48
C PRO A 469 3.65 12.02 -19.83
N SER A 470 2.63 11.91 -18.97
CA SER A 470 2.26 10.65 -18.32
C SER A 470 1.82 9.56 -19.30
N TYR A 471 1.22 9.91 -20.46
CA TYR A 471 0.89 8.93 -21.50
C TYR A 471 2.13 8.37 -22.20
N VAL A 472 3.23 9.11 -22.22
CA VAL A 472 4.51 8.65 -22.78
C VAL A 472 5.29 7.86 -21.74
N GLU A 473 5.41 8.41 -20.52
CA GLU A 473 6.14 7.79 -19.40
C GLU A 473 5.57 6.45 -18.98
N ASN A 474 4.23 6.33 -18.98
CA ASN A 474 3.48 5.16 -18.52
C ASN A 474 2.77 4.44 -19.68
N ALA A 475 3.31 4.53 -20.90
CA ALA A 475 2.69 3.99 -22.11
C ALA A 475 2.42 2.49 -22.02
N THR A 476 3.26 1.74 -21.31
CA THR A 476 3.20 0.27 -21.16
C THR A 476 3.73 -0.14 -19.78
N GLY A 477 3.46 -1.38 -19.38
CA GLY A 477 4.04 -1.98 -18.16
C GLY A 477 3.25 -1.77 -16.87
N TYR A 478 2.18 -0.94 -16.89
CA TYR A 478 1.43 -0.57 -15.69
C TYR A 478 -0.07 -0.85 -15.80
N PHE A 479 -0.45 -1.98 -16.41
CA PHE A 479 -1.81 -2.45 -16.62
C PHE A 479 -2.60 -1.58 -17.62
N LEU A 480 -2.96 -0.33 -17.27
CA LEU A 480 -3.53 0.62 -18.23
C LEU A 480 -2.42 1.12 -19.16
N THR A 481 -2.60 0.91 -20.46
CA THR A 481 -1.65 1.33 -21.48
C THR A 481 -2.18 2.51 -22.30
N ARG A 482 -1.28 3.24 -22.93
CA ARG A 482 -1.67 4.26 -23.93
C ARG A 482 -2.52 3.66 -25.05
N GLY A 483 -2.16 2.47 -25.55
CA GLY A 483 -2.92 1.77 -26.60
C GLY A 483 -4.34 1.44 -26.16
N LEU A 484 -4.50 0.94 -24.94
CA LEU A 484 -5.80 0.63 -24.37
C LEU A 484 -6.67 1.90 -24.21
N MET A 485 -6.07 3.05 -23.81
CA MET A 485 -6.82 4.32 -23.73
C MET A 485 -7.29 4.80 -25.09
N HIS A 486 -6.45 4.70 -26.14
CA HIS A 486 -6.90 5.02 -27.51
C HIS A 486 -8.06 4.14 -27.93
N TRP A 487 -7.97 2.82 -27.69
CA TRP A 487 -9.04 1.89 -28.01
C TRP A 487 -10.36 2.22 -27.29
N PHE A 488 -10.33 2.56 -26.01
CA PHE A 488 -11.51 3.01 -25.27
C PHE A 488 -12.13 4.27 -25.88
N TRP A 489 -11.32 5.28 -26.18
CA TRP A 489 -11.81 6.51 -26.80
C TRP A 489 -12.44 6.26 -28.18
N ASP A 490 -11.86 5.40 -29.01
CA ASP A 490 -12.38 5.08 -30.34
C ASP A 490 -13.74 4.38 -30.27
N LEU A 491 -13.95 3.53 -29.27
CA LEU A 491 -15.23 2.89 -29.03
C LEU A 491 -16.26 3.84 -28.43
N TYR A 492 -15.87 4.67 -27.48
CA TYR A 492 -16.77 5.53 -26.71
C TYR A 492 -17.23 6.75 -27.48
N CYS A 493 -16.33 7.51 -28.10
CA CYS A 493 -16.62 8.85 -28.59
C CYS A 493 -15.99 9.08 -29.96
N ALA A 494 -16.74 9.72 -30.87
CA ALA A 494 -16.17 10.14 -32.15
C ALA A 494 -15.09 11.22 -31.93
N PRO A 495 -14.01 11.26 -32.72
CA PRO A 495 -12.93 12.24 -32.56
C PRO A 495 -13.43 13.70 -32.50
N ALA A 496 -14.46 14.05 -33.27
CA ALA A 496 -15.03 15.39 -33.28
C ALA A 496 -15.69 15.79 -31.96
N ASP A 497 -16.20 14.81 -31.21
CA ASP A 497 -16.96 15.04 -29.98
C ASP A 497 -16.07 14.93 -28.71
N ARG A 498 -14.80 14.56 -28.85
CA ARG A 498 -13.89 14.39 -27.70
C ARG A 498 -13.63 15.70 -26.94
N SER A 499 -13.88 16.85 -27.57
CA SER A 499 -13.77 18.16 -26.89
C SER A 499 -15.07 18.60 -26.21
N ASP A 500 -16.17 17.86 -26.34
CA ASP A 500 -17.41 18.15 -25.62
C ASP A 500 -17.18 18.01 -24.10
N PRO A 501 -17.58 19.00 -23.27
CA PRO A 501 -17.42 18.93 -21.82
C PRO A 501 -18.01 17.67 -21.18
N ARG A 502 -19.03 17.07 -21.77
CA ARG A 502 -19.64 15.81 -21.29
C ARG A 502 -18.78 14.58 -21.59
N ALA A 503 -17.82 14.68 -22.52
CA ALA A 503 -16.79 13.67 -22.75
C ALA A 503 -15.49 14.03 -22.01
N SER A 504 -15.12 15.32 -22.02
CA SER A 504 -13.87 15.86 -21.46
C SER A 504 -14.18 16.96 -20.43
N PRO A 505 -14.47 16.61 -19.18
CA PRO A 505 -14.90 17.55 -18.15
C PRO A 505 -13.89 18.68 -17.87
N LEU A 506 -12.61 18.48 -18.15
CA LEU A 506 -11.58 19.53 -18.07
C LEU A 506 -11.86 20.73 -18.99
N ARG A 507 -12.64 20.53 -20.05
CA ARG A 507 -12.99 21.56 -21.06
C ARG A 507 -14.30 22.29 -20.76
N GLY A 508 -14.98 21.87 -19.70
CA GLY A 508 -16.23 22.50 -19.25
C GLY A 508 -16.00 23.69 -18.34
N THR A 509 -17.10 24.34 -17.98
CA THR A 509 -17.12 25.35 -16.93
C THR A 509 -16.97 24.67 -15.58
N LEU A 510 -16.01 25.12 -14.74
CA LEU A 510 -15.68 24.46 -13.48
C LEU A 510 -16.14 25.26 -12.24
N GLU A 511 -16.53 26.52 -12.41
CA GLU A 511 -17.08 27.35 -11.35
C GLU A 511 -18.36 26.75 -10.79
N GLY A 512 -18.53 26.83 -9.46
CA GLY A 512 -19.75 26.37 -8.77
C GLY A 512 -19.88 24.86 -8.66
N LEU A 513 -18.83 24.07 -9.01
CA LEU A 513 -18.81 22.63 -8.76
C LEU A 513 -18.68 22.33 -7.25
N PRO A 514 -19.17 21.17 -6.80
CA PRO A 514 -19.01 20.74 -5.41
C PRO A 514 -17.55 20.50 -5.03
N PRO A 515 -17.20 20.60 -3.72
CA PRO A 515 -15.87 20.27 -3.23
C PRO A 515 -15.40 18.90 -3.73
N ALA A 516 -14.10 18.76 -4.03
CA ALA A 516 -13.56 17.57 -4.66
C ALA A 516 -12.35 17.00 -3.91
N LEU A 517 -12.25 15.67 -3.89
CA LEU A 517 -10.98 14.95 -3.73
C LEU A 517 -10.64 14.31 -5.09
N VAL A 518 -9.48 14.68 -5.64
CA VAL A 518 -8.94 14.06 -6.85
C VAL A 518 -7.74 13.20 -6.47
N VAL A 519 -7.82 11.92 -6.76
CA VAL A 519 -6.75 10.94 -6.51
C VAL A 519 -6.11 10.56 -7.83
N THR A 520 -4.80 10.66 -7.92
CA THR A 520 -4.02 10.24 -9.08
C THR A 520 -2.95 9.23 -8.68
N ALA A 521 -2.57 8.34 -9.57
CA ALA A 521 -1.50 7.38 -9.35
C ALA A 521 -0.24 7.78 -10.12
N GLU A 522 0.94 7.52 -9.55
CA GLU A 522 2.22 7.92 -10.17
C GLU A 522 2.44 7.22 -11.51
N PHE A 523 2.13 5.91 -11.59
CA PHE A 523 2.32 5.06 -12.77
C PHE A 523 1.01 4.88 -13.53
N ASP A 524 0.45 5.99 -14.01
CA ASP A 524 -0.85 6.04 -14.69
C ASP A 524 -0.75 6.98 -15.90
N PRO A 525 -1.14 6.55 -17.11
CA PRO A 525 -1.29 7.46 -18.24
C PRO A 525 -2.18 8.67 -17.94
N LEU A 526 -3.23 8.51 -17.10
CA LEU A 526 -4.20 9.55 -16.75
C LEU A 526 -3.70 10.52 -15.66
N ARG A 527 -2.50 10.31 -15.10
CA ARG A 527 -1.97 11.13 -14.00
C ARG A 527 -2.04 12.62 -14.27
N ASP A 528 -1.47 13.05 -15.40
CA ASP A 528 -1.30 14.49 -15.69
C ASP A 528 -2.63 15.17 -16.03
N GLU A 529 -3.58 14.47 -16.64
CA GLU A 529 -4.91 15.04 -16.92
C GLU A 529 -5.75 15.13 -15.63
N GLY A 530 -5.63 14.18 -14.72
CA GLY A 530 -6.26 14.23 -13.39
C GLY A 530 -5.74 15.40 -12.55
N ILE A 531 -4.42 15.63 -12.55
CA ILE A 531 -3.78 16.79 -11.90
C ILE A 531 -4.28 18.08 -12.54
N ALA A 532 -4.26 18.17 -13.87
CA ALA A 532 -4.72 19.37 -14.58
C ALA A 532 -6.19 19.70 -14.28
N TYR A 533 -7.05 18.69 -14.12
CA TYR A 533 -8.45 18.89 -13.75
C TYR A 533 -8.59 19.44 -12.33
N ALA A 534 -7.83 18.87 -11.38
CA ALA A 534 -7.81 19.36 -10.00
C ALA A 534 -7.33 20.82 -9.91
N ASP A 535 -6.24 21.14 -10.62
CA ASP A 535 -5.68 22.51 -10.66
C ASP A 535 -6.67 23.51 -11.30
N ALA A 536 -7.33 23.10 -12.39
CA ALA A 536 -8.33 23.93 -13.04
C ALA A 536 -9.55 24.17 -12.16
N MET A 537 -10.05 23.15 -11.45
CA MET A 537 -11.14 23.33 -10.46
C MET A 537 -10.71 24.29 -9.35
N ALA A 538 -9.50 24.14 -8.79
CA ALA A 538 -9.00 25.03 -7.75
C ALA A 538 -8.88 26.48 -8.26
N ALA A 539 -8.40 26.67 -9.49
CA ALA A 539 -8.34 27.99 -10.14
C ALA A 539 -9.74 28.61 -10.35
N ALA A 540 -10.76 27.80 -10.55
CA ALA A 540 -12.16 28.20 -10.63
C ALA A 540 -12.83 28.43 -9.25
N GLY A 541 -12.07 28.38 -8.14
CA GLY A 541 -12.55 28.62 -6.79
C GLY A 541 -13.26 27.44 -6.14
N VAL A 542 -13.18 26.24 -6.69
CA VAL A 542 -13.69 25.01 -6.08
C VAL A 542 -12.73 24.53 -5.00
N PRO A 543 -13.20 24.18 -3.78
CA PRO A 543 -12.34 23.53 -2.78
C PRO A 543 -11.87 22.15 -3.27
N VAL A 544 -10.58 22.01 -3.54
CA VAL A 544 -10.00 20.76 -4.05
C VAL A 544 -8.91 20.24 -3.13
N GLU A 545 -9.00 18.98 -2.78
CA GLU A 545 -7.93 18.21 -2.20
C GLU A 545 -7.32 17.31 -3.28
N GLN A 546 -6.00 17.30 -3.41
CA GLN A 546 -5.28 16.42 -4.32
C GLN A 546 -4.53 15.33 -3.53
N LEU A 547 -4.61 14.08 -3.99
CA LEU A 547 -3.83 12.96 -3.50
C LEU A 547 -3.08 12.32 -4.65
N GLN A 548 -1.77 12.54 -4.71
CA GLN A 548 -0.90 11.87 -5.66
C GLN A 548 -0.31 10.62 -5.01
N ALA A 549 -0.78 9.44 -5.41
CA ALA A 549 -0.36 8.18 -4.80
C ALA A 549 0.96 7.69 -5.42
N ARG A 550 2.03 7.88 -4.69
CA ARG A 550 3.38 7.44 -5.10
C ARG A 550 3.48 5.92 -5.10
N GLY A 551 4.14 5.40 -6.13
CA GLY A 551 4.38 3.97 -6.25
C GLY A 551 3.17 3.15 -6.67
N HIS A 552 2.03 3.77 -6.94
CA HIS A 552 0.80 3.12 -7.36
C HIS A 552 0.55 3.26 -8.86
N PHE A 553 -0.20 2.32 -9.43
CA PHE A 553 -0.67 2.34 -10.81
C PHE A 553 -2.19 2.54 -10.85
N HIS A 554 -2.74 2.71 -12.02
CA HIS A 554 -4.14 3.08 -12.28
C HIS A 554 -5.18 2.35 -11.42
N SER A 555 -5.09 1.02 -11.30
CA SER A 555 -6.09 0.19 -10.61
C SER A 555 -5.79 -0.09 -9.13
N SER A 556 -4.73 0.50 -8.56
CA SER A 556 -4.28 0.18 -7.20
C SER A 556 -5.36 0.32 -6.13
N PHE A 557 -6.27 1.28 -6.28
CA PHE A 557 -7.26 1.58 -5.25
C PHE A 557 -8.44 0.60 -5.25
N THR A 558 -8.80 0.05 -6.41
CA THR A 558 -9.91 -0.89 -6.56
C THR A 558 -9.50 -2.35 -6.33
N MET A 559 -8.21 -2.64 -6.36
CA MET A 559 -7.64 -3.95 -6.01
C MET A 559 -7.47 -4.10 -4.49
N VAL A 560 -8.57 -3.97 -3.73
CA VAL A 560 -8.59 -3.95 -2.26
C VAL A 560 -8.04 -5.23 -1.65
N ASP A 561 -8.25 -6.35 -2.31
CA ASP A 561 -7.88 -7.71 -1.91
C ASP A 561 -6.38 -8.00 -2.03
N VAL A 562 -5.66 -7.29 -2.89
CA VAL A 562 -4.25 -7.59 -3.19
C VAL A 562 -3.30 -6.41 -3.03
N ILE A 563 -3.81 -5.16 -3.03
CA ILE A 563 -2.97 -3.96 -2.85
C ILE A 563 -3.30 -3.28 -1.50
N ALA A 564 -2.59 -3.73 -0.48
CA ALA A 564 -2.76 -3.24 0.89
C ALA A 564 -2.18 -1.82 1.07
N THR A 565 -1.08 -1.45 0.38
CA THR A 565 -0.47 -0.12 0.47
C THR A 565 -1.41 1.00 0.05
N ALA A 566 -2.41 0.73 -0.79
CA ALA A 566 -3.44 1.69 -1.17
C ALA A 566 -4.45 2.02 -0.04
N VAL A 567 -4.33 1.38 1.13
CA VAL A 567 -5.26 1.58 2.26
C VAL A 567 -5.30 3.04 2.72
N ALA A 568 -4.15 3.71 2.81
CA ALA A 568 -4.09 5.12 3.22
C ALA A 568 -4.88 6.03 2.25
N GLY A 569 -4.80 5.76 0.95
CA GLY A 569 -5.60 6.45 -0.05
C GLY A 569 -7.10 6.19 0.12
N ARG A 570 -7.49 4.93 0.35
CA ARG A 570 -8.90 4.57 0.61
C ARG A 570 -9.45 5.20 1.90
N GLU A 571 -8.64 5.29 2.95
CA GLU A 571 -8.99 6.01 4.18
C GLU A 571 -9.19 7.51 3.92
N ARG A 572 -8.34 8.09 3.09
CA ARG A 572 -8.44 9.49 2.67
C ARG A 572 -9.72 9.77 1.88
N MET A 573 -10.11 8.87 0.97
CA MET A 573 -11.37 8.92 0.22
C MET A 573 -12.59 8.88 1.16
N ALA A 574 -12.60 7.94 2.10
CA ALA A 574 -13.66 7.81 3.09
C ALA A 574 -13.75 9.05 4.01
N ALA A 575 -12.62 9.56 4.46
CA ALA A 575 -12.57 10.79 5.28
C ALA A 575 -13.06 12.02 4.50
N ALA A 576 -12.71 12.16 3.22
CA ALA A 576 -13.22 13.24 2.37
C ALA A 576 -14.75 13.15 2.22
N LEU A 577 -15.30 11.97 1.95
CA LEU A 577 -16.75 11.76 1.88
C LEU A 577 -17.42 12.13 3.20
N ARG A 578 -16.86 11.74 4.36
CA ARG A 578 -17.39 12.08 5.68
C ARG A 578 -17.41 13.60 5.92
N ARG A 579 -16.32 14.32 5.57
CA ARG A 579 -16.25 15.78 5.64
C ARG A 579 -17.29 16.43 4.74
N PHE A 580 -17.40 16.01 3.49
CA PHE A 580 -18.37 16.57 2.55
C PHE A 580 -19.82 16.32 3.01
N ALA A 581 -20.07 15.20 3.68
CA ALA A 581 -21.36 14.90 4.28
C ALA A 581 -21.62 15.62 5.63
N GLY A 582 -20.66 16.37 6.16
CA GLY A 582 -20.75 17.02 7.48
C GLY A 582 -20.80 16.03 8.65
N LEU A 583 -20.12 14.87 8.54
CA LEU A 583 -20.04 13.86 9.59
C LEU A 583 -18.81 14.02 10.49
N ASP A 584 -17.77 14.69 10.02
CA ASP A 584 -16.55 14.99 10.78
C ASP A 584 -16.47 16.52 11.00
N ASP A 585 -15.95 16.96 12.16
CA ASP A 585 -15.71 18.39 12.42
C ASP A 585 -14.72 18.95 11.39
N ALA A 586 -15.08 20.07 10.76
CA ALA A 586 -14.32 20.72 9.68
C ALA A 586 -12.91 21.19 10.08
N THR A 587 -12.53 21.04 11.35
CA THR A 587 -11.25 21.53 11.92
C THR A 587 -10.11 20.49 11.93
N ALA A 588 -10.40 19.22 11.64
CA ALA A 588 -9.39 18.16 11.61
C ALA A 588 -8.92 17.86 10.17
N LEU A 589 -8.20 18.78 9.56
CA LEU A 589 -7.30 18.42 8.44
C LEU A 589 -6.14 17.62 9.04
N PRO A 590 -5.92 16.36 8.67
CA PRO A 590 -4.65 15.72 8.99
C PRO A 590 -3.56 16.53 8.29
N ARG A 591 -2.63 17.09 9.08
CA ARG A 591 -1.41 17.68 8.53
C ARG A 591 -0.77 16.64 7.62
N ALA A 592 -0.43 17.04 6.39
CA ALA A 592 0.39 16.26 5.51
C ALA A 592 1.64 15.84 6.32
N ALA A 593 1.85 14.54 6.47
CA ALA A 593 3.17 14.05 6.85
C ALA A 593 4.06 14.31 5.64
N GLU A 594 4.98 15.29 5.80
CA GLU A 594 6.07 15.59 4.89
C GLU A 594 6.99 14.38 4.68
#